data_c48c9720f704fe1a9537445990eeb5d6
#
_entry.id   c48c9720f704fe1a9537445990eeb5d6
#
_cell.length_a   1.000
_cell.length_b   1.000
_cell.length_c   1.000
_cell.angle_alpha   90.00
_cell.angle_beta   90.00
_cell.angle_gamma   90.00
#
_symmetry.space_group_name_H-M   'P 1'
#
loop_
_entity.id
_entity.type
_entity.pdbx_description
1 polymer ?
#
loop_
_entity_poly.entity_id
_entity_poly.type
_entity_poly.pdbx_seq_one_letter_code
_entity_poly.pdbx_strand_id
1 'polypeptide(L)'
;KDENYFLYVGNMEKRKGVDILIKAYRRYREEGGTRPLILAGKMQEDDIEQLLETALTEVEGLTYLGYVSHTTRYDLYNNCSCFVFPSMAEGFGMPILEVMKHNKPILASNLKIFDEVVGDCVERFSLAGDDDDKVISLVNGMKNIDKKINSGLVDENAYRHALDKYTPERLGGMVRDFINSQMNNR
;
A
#
# COMPACT_ATOMS: atom_id res chain seq x y z
N LYS A 1 12.33 6.49 -17.31
CA LYS A 1 13.25 5.85 -16.34
C LYS A 1 12.38 5.39 -15.21
N ASP A 2 12.30 4.06 -14.98
CA ASP A 2 11.68 3.55 -13.78
C ASP A 2 12.45 4.11 -12.58
N GLU A 3 11.85 5.03 -11.86
CA GLU A 3 12.43 5.55 -10.64
C GLU A 3 12.28 4.44 -9.60
N ASN A 4 13.38 3.90 -9.15
CA ASN A 4 13.48 2.65 -8.41
C ASN A 4 13.23 2.86 -6.90
N TYR A 5 11.95 3.11 -6.48
CA TYR A 5 11.61 3.39 -5.09
C TYR A 5 10.38 2.62 -4.59
N PHE A 6 10.34 2.36 -3.30
CA PHE A 6 9.11 2.02 -2.59
C PHE A 6 8.26 3.27 -2.42
N LEU A 7 6.96 3.14 -2.50
CA LEU A 7 6.02 4.26 -2.37
C LEU A 7 4.94 3.97 -1.32
N TYR A 8 4.70 4.94 -0.46
CA TYR A 8 3.51 5.03 0.36
C TYR A 8 2.73 6.29 0.02
N VAL A 9 1.42 6.17 -0.15
CA VAL A 9 0.50 7.31 -0.31
C VAL A 9 -0.69 7.15 0.64
N GLY A 10 -0.87 8.09 1.55
CA GLY A 10 -1.95 8.09 2.52
C GLY A 10 -1.73 9.10 3.63
N ASN A 11 -2.72 9.27 4.50
CA ASN A 11 -2.53 10.10 5.69
C ASN A 11 -1.40 9.53 6.57
N MET A 12 -0.61 10.42 7.15
CA MET A 12 0.48 10.08 8.06
C MET A 12 -0.10 9.90 9.47
N GLU A 13 -0.59 8.69 9.76
CA GLU A 13 -1.25 8.30 11.00
C GLU A 13 -0.99 6.84 11.37
N LYS A 14 -1.01 6.48 12.65
CA LYS A 14 -0.73 5.10 13.15
C LYS A 14 -1.68 4.06 12.57
N ARG A 15 -2.95 4.40 12.44
CA ARG A 15 -3.95 3.51 11.84
C ARG A 15 -3.58 3.07 10.43
N LYS A 16 -2.80 3.88 9.71
CA LYS A 16 -2.25 3.57 8.38
C LYS A 16 -0.90 2.82 8.44
N GLY A 17 -0.40 2.52 9.64
CA GLY A 17 0.84 1.76 9.84
C GLY A 17 2.11 2.50 9.43
N VAL A 18 2.07 3.84 9.40
CA VAL A 18 3.20 4.65 8.96
C VAL A 18 4.37 4.54 9.93
N ASP A 19 4.11 4.44 11.22
CA ASP A 19 5.12 4.19 12.26
C ASP A 19 5.84 2.84 12.04
N ILE A 20 5.10 1.78 11.75
CA ILE A 20 5.67 0.47 11.41
C ILE A 20 6.49 0.57 10.11
N LEU A 21 5.99 1.29 9.11
CA LEU A 21 6.71 1.47 7.84
C LEU A 21 8.03 2.22 8.02
N ILE A 22 8.05 3.31 8.79
CA ILE A 22 9.27 4.08 9.05
C ILE A 22 10.31 3.23 9.79
N LYS A 23 9.90 2.49 10.84
CA LYS A 23 10.76 1.56 11.59
C LYS A 23 11.26 0.42 10.70
N ALA A 24 10.39 -0.17 9.88
CA ALA A 24 10.76 -1.22 8.96
C ALA A 24 11.73 -0.73 7.89
N TYR A 25 11.54 0.47 7.36
CA TYR A 25 12.43 1.04 6.37
C TYR A 25 13.83 1.31 6.96
N ARG A 26 13.93 1.86 8.18
CA ARG A 26 15.22 1.99 8.89
C ARG A 26 15.94 0.65 8.95
N ARG A 27 15.28 -0.39 9.45
CA ARG A 27 15.84 -1.73 9.57
C ARG A 27 16.20 -2.35 8.20
N TYR A 28 15.35 -2.16 7.19
CA TYR A 28 15.65 -2.58 5.81
C TYR A 28 16.97 -1.98 5.32
N ARG A 29 17.23 -0.68 5.59
CA ARG A 29 18.49 0.01 5.23
C ARG A 29 19.68 -0.52 6.03
N GLU A 30 19.54 -0.71 7.33
CA GLU A 30 20.55 -1.30 8.22
C GLU A 30 20.96 -2.72 7.79
N GLU A 31 20.01 -3.48 7.26
CA GLU A 31 20.22 -4.84 6.75
C GLU A 31 20.67 -4.88 5.27
N GLY A 32 21.11 -3.74 4.72
CA GLY A 32 21.72 -3.63 3.38
C GLY A 32 20.75 -3.39 2.24
N GLY A 33 19.49 -3.10 2.51
CA GLY A 33 18.53 -2.66 1.49
C GLY A 33 18.94 -1.31 0.89
N THR A 34 18.80 -1.14 -0.41
CA THR A 34 19.28 0.07 -1.12
C THR A 34 18.16 0.90 -1.75
N ARG A 35 16.95 0.33 -1.91
CA ARG A 35 15.85 1.03 -2.57
C ARG A 35 15.32 2.17 -1.73
N PRO A 36 15.20 3.40 -2.27
CA PRO A 36 14.60 4.53 -1.57
C PRO A 36 13.13 4.29 -1.20
N LEU A 37 12.64 5.02 -0.19
CA LEU A 37 11.23 5.09 0.19
C LEU A 37 10.73 6.52 0.07
N ILE A 38 9.65 6.69 -0.69
CA ILE A 38 8.92 7.96 -0.78
C ILE A 38 7.61 7.84 -0.01
N LEU A 39 7.38 8.77 0.90
CA LEU A 39 6.13 8.94 1.64
C LEU A 39 5.41 10.17 1.11
N ALA A 40 4.11 10.05 0.81
CA ALA A 40 3.29 11.17 0.38
C ALA A 40 1.92 11.14 1.09
N GLY A 41 1.51 12.30 1.60
CA GLY A 41 0.23 12.43 2.29
C GLY A 41 0.24 13.52 3.35
N LYS A 42 -0.94 13.75 3.94
CA LYS A 42 -1.09 14.79 4.95
C LYS A 42 -0.70 14.26 6.33
N MET A 43 0.13 15.01 7.06
CA MET A 43 0.43 14.73 8.47
C MET A 43 -0.83 14.88 9.31
N GLN A 44 -1.09 13.93 10.22
CA GLN A 44 -2.28 13.88 11.06
C GLN A 44 -1.98 13.72 12.55
N GLU A 45 -0.79 13.23 12.90
CA GLU A 45 -0.43 12.90 14.29
C GLU A 45 0.98 13.39 14.62
N ASP A 46 1.13 14.12 15.75
CA ASP A 46 2.40 14.75 16.16
C ASP A 46 3.51 13.72 16.45
N ASP A 47 3.18 12.57 17.00
CA ASP A 47 4.14 11.50 17.28
C ASP A 47 4.66 10.81 15.99
N ILE A 48 3.85 10.75 14.94
CA ILE A 48 4.29 10.33 13.60
C ILE A 48 5.22 11.40 12.99
N GLU A 49 4.89 12.69 13.18
CA GLU A 49 5.73 13.79 12.70
C GLU A 49 7.12 13.73 13.34
N GLN A 50 7.21 13.61 14.66
CA GLN A 50 8.49 13.50 15.40
C GLN A 50 9.31 12.27 14.96
N LEU A 51 8.65 11.10 14.81
CA LEU A 51 9.30 9.89 14.32
C LEU A 51 9.86 10.08 12.90
N LEU A 52 9.08 10.70 12.03
CA LEU A 52 9.47 10.96 10.65
C LEU A 52 10.60 11.96 10.54
N GLU A 53 10.55 13.09 11.27
CA GLU A 53 11.61 14.08 11.30
C GLU A 53 12.95 13.46 11.72
N THR A 54 12.94 12.63 12.77
CA THR A 54 14.11 11.88 13.19
C THR A 54 14.61 10.95 12.08
N ALA A 55 13.71 10.18 11.47
CA ALA A 55 14.08 9.24 10.43
C ALA A 55 14.62 9.93 9.16
N LEU A 56 14.09 11.10 8.79
CA LEU A 56 14.58 11.88 7.63
C LEU A 56 16.03 12.35 7.80
N THR A 57 16.49 12.54 9.04
CA THR A 57 17.89 12.93 9.31
C THR A 57 18.85 11.73 9.40
N GLU A 58 18.35 10.57 9.82
CA GLU A 58 19.18 9.40 10.14
C GLU A 58 19.17 8.31 9.06
N VAL A 59 18.12 8.23 8.24
CA VAL A 59 17.92 7.13 7.29
C VAL A 59 18.05 7.63 5.86
N GLU A 60 19.17 7.29 5.22
CA GLU A 60 19.40 7.64 3.81
C GLU A 60 18.33 7.04 2.89
N GLY A 61 17.88 7.81 1.91
CA GLY A 61 16.92 7.38 0.90
C GLY A 61 15.46 7.45 1.33
N LEU A 62 15.16 7.95 2.55
CA LEU A 62 13.81 8.31 2.96
C LEU A 62 13.47 9.73 2.48
N THR A 63 12.29 9.88 1.87
CA THR A 63 11.79 11.19 1.41
C THR A 63 10.32 11.34 1.79
N TYR A 64 9.96 12.54 2.27
CA TYR A 64 8.57 12.90 2.55
C TYR A 64 8.17 14.11 1.70
N LEU A 65 7.11 13.98 0.93
CA LEU A 65 6.64 14.99 -0.01
C LEU A 65 5.48 15.84 0.54
N GLY A 66 4.95 15.50 1.73
CA GLY A 66 3.73 16.12 2.21
C GLY A 66 2.52 15.76 1.35
N TYR A 67 1.49 16.61 1.37
CA TYR A 67 0.32 16.44 0.51
C TYR A 67 0.68 16.67 -0.96
N VAL A 68 0.24 15.76 -1.82
CA VAL A 68 0.51 15.81 -3.27
C VAL A 68 -0.79 15.94 -4.07
N SER A 69 -0.71 16.61 -5.22
CA SER A 69 -1.82 16.75 -6.15
C SER A 69 -2.22 15.38 -6.77
N HIS A 70 -3.39 15.33 -7.39
CA HIS A 70 -3.82 14.14 -8.15
C HIS A 70 -2.84 13.77 -9.27
N THR A 71 -2.32 14.76 -10.00
CA THR A 71 -1.36 14.55 -11.07
C THR A 71 -0.05 13.97 -10.52
N THR A 72 0.50 14.59 -9.46
CA THR A 72 1.72 14.10 -8.81
C THR A 72 1.54 12.68 -8.27
N ARG A 73 0.39 12.38 -7.66
CA ARG A 73 0.07 11.04 -7.16
C ARG A 73 0.02 10.01 -8.29
N TYR A 74 -0.58 10.37 -9.42
CA TYR A 74 -0.61 9.52 -10.61
C TYR A 74 0.81 9.21 -11.10
N ASP A 75 1.68 10.22 -11.19
CA ASP A 75 3.07 10.07 -11.59
C ASP A 75 3.86 9.19 -10.60
N LEU A 76 3.64 9.37 -9.29
CA LEU A 76 4.24 8.55 -8.24
C LEU A 76 3.84 7.07 -8.39
N TYR A 77 2.57 6.78 -8.60
CA TYR A 77 2.10 5.41 -8.85
C TYR A 77 2.72 4.82 -10.13
N ASN A 78 2.80 5.62 -11.18
CA ASN A 78 3.32 5.17 -12.48
C ASN A 78 4.82 4.84 -12.46
N ASN A 79 5.59 5.48 -11.60
CA ASN A 79 7.05 5.38 -11.57
C ASN A 79 7.60 4.57 -10.38
N CYS A 80 6.78 4.21 -9.38
CA CYS A 80 7.27 3.39 -8.27
C CYS A 80 7.60 1.96 -8.71
N SER A 81 8.53 1.33 -7.99
CA SER A 81 8.84 -0.09 -8.17
C SER A 81 7.90 -1.00 -7.38
N CYS A 82 7.43 -0.52 -6.24
CA CYS A 82 6.44 -1.22 -5.41
C CYS A 82 5.71 -0.21 -4.53
N PHE A 83 4.41 -0.38 -4.43
CA PHE A 83 3.57 0.35 -3.48
C PHE A 83 3.48 -0.42 -2.17
N VAL A 84 3.76 0.24 -1.05
CA VAL A 84 3.67 -0.35 0.29
C VAL A 84 2.44 0.20 0.99
N PHE A 85 1.55 -0.70 1.43
CA PHE A 85 0.28 -0.34 2.07
C PHE A 85 0.16 -1.01 3.45
N PRO A 86 0.78 -0.43 4.50
CA PRO A 86 0.95 -1.06 5.79
C PRO A 86 -0.22 -0.86 6.76
N SER A 87 -1.40 -0.52 6.27
CA SER A 87 -2.57 -0.18 7.10
C SER A 87 -2.91 -1.24 8.14
N MET A 88 -3.21 -0.79 9.36
CA MET A 88 -3.66 -1.62 10.47
C MET A 88 -5.17 -1.86 10.45
N ALA A 89 -5.93 -0.94 9.82
CA ALA A 89 -7.38 -1.04 9.66
C ALA A 89 -7.84 -0.31 8.40
N GLU A 90 -8.67 -0.94 7.61
CA GLU A 90 -9.28 -0.39 6.39
C GLU A 90 -10.74 -0.79 6.24
N GLY A 91 -11.51 0.12 5.68
CA GLY A 91 -12.87 -0.21 5.24
C GLY A 91 -12.89 -0.86 3.86
N PHE A 92 -11.97 -0.49 2.96
CA PHE A 92 -11.93 -0.99 1.59
C PHE A 92 -10.52 -1.03 0.98
N GLY A 93 -9.72 0.03 1.13
CA GLY A 93 -8.36 0.08 0.58
C GLY A 93 -8.28 0.66 -0.84
N MET A 94 -9.01 1.75 -1.12
CA MET A 94 -9.01 2.43 -2.42
C MET A 94 -7.61 2.62 -3.04
N PRO A 95 -6.55 3.03 -2.30
CA PRO A 95 -5.23 3.18 -2.88
C PRO A 95 -4.66 1.93 -3.54
N ILE A 96 -4.99 0.74 -3.03
CA ILE A 96 -4.56 -0.53 -3.65
C ILE A 96 -5.15 -0.63 -5.07
N LEU A 97 -6.46 -0.39 -5.23
CA LEU A 97 -7.10 -0.45 -6.54
C LEU A 97 -6.60 0.66 -7.49
N GLU A 98 -6.25 1.82 -6.95
CA GLU A 98 -5.62 2.89 -7.74
C GLU A 98 -4.28 2.40 -8.33
N VAL A 99 -3.42 1.81 -7.51
CA VAL A 99 -2.09 1.33 -7.92
C VAL A 99 -2.16 0.13 -8.86
N MET A 100 -3.13 -0.77 -8.68
CA MET A 100 -3.33 -1.91 -9.58
C MET A 100 -3.56 -1.47 -11.04
N LYS A 101 -4.19 -0.30 -11.27
CA LYS A 101 -4.36 0.27 -12.62
C LYS A 101 -3.05 0.63 -13.31
N HIS A 102 -1.97 0.78 -12.54
CA HIS A 102 -0.62 1.07 -13.02
C HIS A 102 0.24 -0.19 -13.14
N ASN A 103 -0.33 -1.37 -12.91
CA ASN A 103 0.38 -2.66 -12.95
C ASN A 103 1.66 -2.67 -12.08
N LYS A 104 1.62 -2.03 -10.91
CA LYS A 104 2.77 -1.99 -10.00
C LYS A 104 2.65 -3.05 -8.92
N PRO A 105 3.76 -3.70 -8.52
CA PRO A 105 3.80 -4.57 -7.36
C PRO A 105 3.26 -3.87 -6.11
N ILE A 106 2.53 -4.62 -5.29
CA ILE A 106 1.96 -4.11 -4.05
C ILE A 106 2.36 -5.03 -2.91
N LEU A 107 2.88 -4.44 -1.82
CA LEU A 107 3.12 -5.08 -0.54
C LEU A 107 2.12 -4.51 0.48
N ALA A 108 1.13 -5.29 0.86
CA ALA A 108 0.07 -4.88 1.77
C ALA A 108 0.09 -5.68 3.07
N SER A 109 -0.50 -5.13 4.13
CA SER A 109 -0.80 -5.90 5.34
C SER A 109 -1.82 -7.02 5.06
N ASN A 110 -1.84 -8.05 5.91
CA ASN A 110 -2.75 -9.20 5.79
C ASN A 110 -4.13 -8.94 6.41
N LEU A 111 -4.71 -7.76 6.17
CA LEU A 111 -6.09 -7.47 6.58
C LEU A 111 -7.08 -8.33 5.80
N LYS A 112 -8.08 -8.90 6.50
CA LYS A 112 -9.12 -9.74 5.87
C LYS A 112 -9.89 -9.04 4.75
N ILE A 113 -10.11 -7.73 4.86
CA ILE A 113 -10.78 -6.96 3.78
C ILE A 113 -10.04 -7.07 2.44
N PHE A 114 -8.73 -7.24 2.45
CA PHE A 114 -7.96 -7.37 1.21
C PHE A 114 -8.10 -8.75 0.58
N ASP A 115 -8.51 -9.80 1.32
CA ASP A 115 -8.85 -11.09 0.74
C ASP A 115 -10.08 -10.97 -0.17
N GLU A 116 -11.06 -10.13 0.23
CA GLU A 116 -12.24 -9.83 -0.57
C GLU A 116 -11.91 -8.90 -1.75
N VAL A 117 -11.17 -7.80 -1.49
CA VAL A 117 -10.96 -6.73 -2.46
C VAL A 117 -10.00 -7.15 -3.57
N VAL A 118 -8.87 -7.75 -3.23
CA VAL A 118 -7.79 -8.06 -4.19
C VAL A 118 -7.36 -9.53 -4.20
N GLY A 119 -7.86 -10.37 -3.29
CA GLY A 119 -7.47 -11.78 -3.22
C GLY A 119 -5.96 -11.95 -3.03
N ASP A 120 -5.39 -12.95 -3.71
CA ASP A 120 -3.98 -13.33 -3.58
C ASP A 120 -3.05 -12.64 -4.60
N CYS A 121 -3.54 -11.64 -5.34
CA CYS A 121 -2.75 -11.01 -6.40
C CYS A 121 -1.75 -9.93 -5.91
N VAL A 122 -1.65 -9.71 -4.59
CA VAL A 122 -0.67 -8.79 -3.97
C VAL A 122 0.14 -9.52 -2.90
N GLU A 123 1.40 -9.11 -2.75
CA GLU A 123 2.24 -9.64 -1.67
C GLU A 123 1.75 -9.15 -0.30
N ARG A 124 1.84 -10.02 0.71
CA ARG A 124 1.33 -9.74 2.06
C ARG A 124 2.44 -9.81 3.11
N PHE A 125 2.33 -8.94 4.12
CA PHE A 125 3.08 -9.09 5.37
C PHE A 125 2.12 -9.24 6.54
N SER A 126 2.58 -9.88 7.62
CA SER A 126 1.76 -10.24 8.78
C SER A 126 1.61 -9.06 9.75
N LEU A 127 0.39 -8.87 10.26
CA LEU A 127 0.08 -8.00 11.39
C LEU A 127 0.04 -8.75 12.72
N ALA A 128 0.35 -10.03 12.76
CA ALA A 128 0.37 -10.82 13.98
C ALA A 128 1.55 -10.42 14.88
N GLY A 129 1.34 -10.56 16.18
CA GLY A 129 2.35 -10.26 17.19
C GLY A 129 2.38 -8.78 17.61
N ASP A 130 3.49 -8.39 18.22
CA ASP A 130 3.74 -7.00 18.63
C ASP A 130 4.23 -6.12 17.46
N ASP A 131 4.65 -4.91 17.75
CA ASP A 131 5.11 -3.99 16.70
C ASP A 131 6.45 -4.43 16.09
N ASP A 132 7.33 -5.06 16.86
CA ASP A 132 8.60 -5.57 16.35
C ASP A 132 8.37 -6.75 15.39
N ASP A 133 7.42 -7.63 15.67
CA ASP A 133 7.02 -8.73 14.78
C ASP A 133 6.49 -8.19 13.44
N LYS A 134 5.65 -7.16 13.47
CA LYS A 134 5.12 -6.49 12.27
C LYS A 134 6.24 -5.83 11.46
N VAL A 135 7.17 -5.14 12.14
CA VAL A 135 8.36 -4.53 11.51
C VAL A 135 9.20 -5.60 10.81
N ILE A 136 9.52 -6.72 11.49
CA ILE A 136 10.27 -7.83 10.91
C ILE A 136 9.54 -8.40 9.68
N SER A 137 8.24 -8.61 9.79
CA SER A 137 7.43 -9.13 8.68
C SER A 137 7.44 -8.20 7.47
N LEU A 138 7.31 -6.88 7.69
CA LEU A 138 7.35 -5.89 6.62
C LEU A 138 8.75 -5.80 5.97
N VAL A 139 9.84 -5.83 6.76
CA VAL A 139 11.22 -5.88 6.24
C VAL A 139 11.43 -7.10 5.33
N ASN A 140 10.97 -8.27 5.76
CA ASN A 140 11.05 -9.48 4.95
C ASN A 140 10.26 -9.33 3.63
N GLY A 141 9.07 -8.74 3.69
CA GLY A 141 8.28 -8.40 2.50
C GLY A 141 9.04 -7.47 1.54
N MET A 142 9.63 -6.38 2.04
CA MET A 142 10.43 -5.45 1.23
C MET A 142 11.61 -6.14 0.56
N LYS A 143 12.35 -6.98 1.28
CA LYS A 143 13.47 -7.75 0.74
C LYS A 143 13.04 -8.78 -0.31
N ASN A 144 11.89 -9.42 -0.12
CA ASN A 144 11.34 -10.36 -1.09
C ASN A 144 10.94 -9.66 -2.38
N ILE A 145 10.32 -8.49 -2.28
CA ILE A 145 10.00 -7.64 -3.43
C ILE A 145 11.29 -7.29 -4.19
N ASP A 146 12.33 -6.83 -3.51
CA ASP A 146 13.62 -6.49 -4.15
C ASP A 146 14.21 -7.64 -4.98
N LYS A 147 14.13 -8.86 -4.47
CA LYS A 147 14.62 -10.05 -5.17
C LYS A 147 13.79 -10.40 -6.41
N LYS A 148 12.49 -10.11 -6.37
CA LYS A 148 11.54 -10.54 -7.40
C LYS A 148 11.23 -9.44 -8.43
N ILE A 149 11.60 -8.20 -8.19
CA ILE A 149 11.13 -7.05 -9.00
C ILE A 149 11.46 -7.19 -10.50
N ASN A 150 12.57 -7.86 -10.82
CA ASN A 150 12.99 -8.10 -12.19
C ASN A 150 12.43 -9.40 -12.81
N SER A 151 11.61 -10.16 -12.07
CA SER A 151 11.11 -11.48 -12.48
C SER A 151 9.62 -11.53 -12.84
N GLY A 152 8.97 -10.35 -13.04
CA GLY A 152 7.55 -10.31 -13.42
C GLY A 152 6.62 -10.60 -12.23
N LEU A 153 6.68 -9.77 -11.19
CA LEU A 153 5.91 -9.90 -9.95
C LEU A 153 4.41 -9.71 -10.09
N VAL A 154 3.96 -9.03 -11.15
CA VAL A 154 2.56 -8.65 -11.32
C VAL A 154 1.89 -9.58 -12.32
N ASP A 155 0.85 -10.27 -11.89
CA ASP A 155 -0.11 -10.89 -12.79
C ASP A 155 -1.16 -9.83 -13.22
N GLU A 156 -0.94 -9.23 -14.37
CA GLU A 156 -1.84 -8.19 -14.93
C GLU A 156 -3.26 -8.71 -15.16
N ASN A 157 -3.44 -10.00 -15.45
CA ASN A 157 -4.76 -10.58 -15.62
C ASN A 157 -5.48 -10.72 -14.28
N ALA A 158 -4.77 -11.10 -13.21
CA ALA A 158 -5.31 -11.13 -11.86
C ALA A 158 -5.70 -9.71 -11.39
N TYR A 159 -4.88 -8.70 -11.66
CA TYR A 159 -5.19 -7.31 -11.38
C TYR A 159 -6.44 -6.83 -12.11
N ARG A 160 -6.52 -7.10 -13.42
CA ARG A 160 -7.70 -6.76 -14.22
C ARG A 160 -8.95 -7.43 -13.67
N HIS A 161 -8.89 -8.73 -13.36
CA HIS A 161 -10.01 -9.45 -12.77
C HIS A 161 -10.47 -8.88 -11.43
N ALA A 162 -9.53 -8.48 -10.56
CA ALA A 162 -9.86 -7.84 -9.30
C ALA A 162 -10.52 -6.46 -9.50
N LEU A 163 -9.99 -5.64 -10.42
CA LEU A 163 -10.54 -4.32 -10.76
C LEU A 163 -11.94 -4.41 -11.39
N ASP A 164 -12.19 -5.42 -12.22
CA ASP A 164 -13.47 -5.63 -12.90
C ASP A 164 -14.65 -5.87 -11.92
N LYS A 165 -14.35 -6.29 -10.67
CA LYS A 165 -15.39 -6.43 -9.63
C LYS A 165 -15.98 -5.08 -9.23
N TYR A 166 -15.26 -3.98 -9.41
CA TYR A 166 -15.57 -2.65 -8.88
C TYR A 166 -15.84 -1.62 -9.99
N THR A 167 -16.26 -2.06 -11.16
CA THR A 167 -16.70 -1.13 -12.21
C THR A 167 -18.05 -0.50 -11.84
N PRO A 168 -18.33 0.75 -12.28
CA PRO A 168 -19.60 1.41 -12.02
C PRO A 168 -20.81 0.58 -12.47
N GLU A 169 -20.69 -0.16 -13.60
CA GLU A 169 -21.74 -1.01 -14.16
C GLU A 169 -22.07 -2.17 -13.21
N ARG A 170 -21.05 -2.86 -12.68
CA ARG A 170 -21.25 -3.98 -11.74
C ARG A 170 -21.80 -3.51 -10.40
N LEU A 171 -21.24 -2.45 -9.84
CA LEU A 171 -21.72 -1.87 -8.59
C LEU A 171 -23.17 -1.38 -8.74
N GLY A 172 -23.51 -0.71 -9.85
CA GLY A 172 -24.88 -0.29 -10.15
C GLY A 172 -25.83 -1.46 -10.34
N GLY A 173 -25.37 -2.58 -10.90
CA GLY A 173 -26.13 -3.83 -11.00
C GLY A 173 -26.46 -4.40 -9.62
N MET A 174 -25.46 -4.57 -8.77
CA MET A 174 -25.64 -5.09 -7.40
C MET A 174 -26.61 -4.25 -6.56
N VAL A 175 -26.56 -2.92 -6.67
CA VAL A 175 -27.49 -2.02 -5.98
C VAL A 175 -28.92 -2.21 -6.48
N ARG A 176 -29.14 -2.30 -7.80
CA ARG A 176 -30.47 -2.58 -8.37
C ARG A 176 -31.02 -3.92 -7.91
N ASP A 177 -30.22 -4.97 -7.95
CA ASP A 177 -30.64 -6.32 -7.55
C ASP A 177 -31.00 -6.35 -6.08
N PHE A 178 -30.22 -5.68 -5.23
CA PHE A 178 -30.53 -5.52 -3.81
C PHE A 178 -31.87 -4.80 -3.59
N ILE A 179 -32.09 -3.65 -4.25
CA ILE A 179 -33.36 -2.90 -4.16
C ILE A 179 -34.54 -3.78 -4.61
N ASN A 180 -34.41 -4.46 -5.75
CA ASN A 180 -35.47 -5.34 -6.27
C ASN A 180 -35.78 -6.49 -5.31
N SER A 181 -34.77 -7.08 -4.67
CA SER A 181 -34.96 -8.14 -3.67
C SER A 181 -35.75 -7.67 -2.45
N GLN A 182 -35.50 -6.42 -1.99
CA GLN A 182 -36.23 -5.83 -0.87
C GLN A 182 -37.69 -5.47 -1.23
N MET A 183 -37.94 -5.10 -2.50
CA MET A 183 -39.29 -4.77 -2.94
C MET A 183 -40.16 -6.02 -3.14
N ASN A 184 -39.58 -7.16 -3.56
CA ASN A 184 -40.29 -8.41 -3.80
C ASN A 184 -40.54 -9.22 -2.50
N ASN A 185 -39.93 -8.86 -1.38
CA ASN A 185 -40.12 -9.48 -0.06
C ASN A 185 -41.17 -8.75 0.81
N ARG A 186 -41.95 -7.84 0.24
CA ARG A 186 -43.12 -7.17 0.83
C ARG A 186 -44.39 -7.64 0.13
#